data_acc44ca3c241af5b60e3c4dea3001cac
#
_entry.id   acc44ca3c241af5b60e3c4dea3001cac
#
_cell.length_a   1.000
_cell.length_b   1.000
_cell.length_c   1.000
_cell.angle_alpha   90.00
_cell.angle_beta   90.00
_cell.angle_gamma   90.00
#
_symmetry.space_group_name_H-M   'P 1'
#
loop_
_entity.id
_entity.type
_entity.pdbx_description
1 polymer ?
#
loop_
_entity_poly.entity_id
_entity_poly.type
_entity_poly.pdbx_seq_one_letter_code
_entity_poly.pdbx_strand_id
1 'polypeptide(L)'
;MVSKVSCLHLQKKLYVLKDQIIHTAAELFLNLGFKSVTMDDISSELGISKKTIYSHFSTKTKLVEASTLHILSQISCGIETIISQEKNAIVELFDIKNFAMKHLKDNKTSPQFQLKKYYPKVFILVQKNHLQIMEGCVVNNLEKGIKNGLYRDNISLEFISKIYFIGMMGIKDEYYFPLEKFSPNGLLENFLEYHLRAIVTEKGLITLNTVLNQSHLNN
;
A
#
# COMPACT_ATOMS: atom_id res chain seq x y z
N MET A 1 -6.66 40.29 -24.28
CA MET A 1 -5.48 39.60 -23.65
C MET A 1 -5.73 39.10 -22.21
N VAL A 2 -6.90 39.31 -21.65
CA VAL A 2 -7.22 38.96 -20.24
C VAL A 2 -7.69 37.50 -20.04
N SER A 3 -8.00 36.74 -21.11
CA SER A 3 -8.68 35.44 -20.98
C SER A 3 -7.77 34.21 -20.75
N LYS A 4 -6.51 34.19 -21.20
CA LYS A 4 -5.64 33.03 -21.05
C LYS A 4 -5.02 32.86 -19.65
N VAL A 5 -4.67 33.94 -18.99
CA VAL A 5 -4.10 33.91 -17.61
C VAL A 5 -5.17 33.53 -16.60
N SER A 6 -6.40 33.98 -16.77
CA SER A 6 -7.55 33.64 -15.94
C SER A 6 -7.92 32.15 -16.07
N CYS A 7 -7.86 31.59 -17.26
CA CYS A 7 -8.16 30.17 -17.52
C CYS A 7 -7.12 29.24 -16.89
N LEU A 8 -5.82 29.55 -17.00
CA LEU A 8 -4.74 28.80 -16.34
C LEU A 8 -4.84 28.84 -14.81
N HIS A 9 -5.21 29.98 -14.24
CA HIS A 9 -5.38 30.13 -12.79
C HIS A 9 -6.59 29.34 -12.28
N LEU A 10 -7.68 29.36 -13.01
CA LEU A 10 -8.88 28.55 -12.72
C LEU A 10 -8.61 27.04 -12.84
N GLN A 11 -7.90 26.62 -13.88
CA GLN A 11 -7.51 25.21 -14.05
C GLN A 11 -6.60 24.73 -12.92
N LYS A 12 -5.61 25.54 -12.53
CA LYS A 12 -4.71 25.22 -11.40
C LYS A 12 -5.46 25.13 -10.07
N LYS A 13 -6.41 26.04 -9.83
CA LYS A 13 -7.25 26.04 -8.62
C LYS A 13 -8.22 24.86 -8.58
N LEU A 14 -8.78 24.46 -9.73
CA LEU A 14 -9.64 23.28 -9.87
C LEU A 14 -8.84 21.98 -9.64
N TYR A 15 -7.60 21.91 -10.11
CA TYR A 15 -6.71 20.77 -9.90
C TYR A 15 -6.38 20.61 -8.41
N VAL A 16 -5.97 21.69 -7.74
CA VAL A 16 -5.68 21.69 -6.30
C VAL A 16 -6.90 21.27 -5.46
N LEU A 17 -8.10 21.73 -5.81
CA LEU A 17 -9.33 21.36 -5.09
C LEU A 17 -9.68 19.87 -5.30
N LYS A 18 -9.49 19.35 -6.51
CA LYS A 18 -9.71 17.93 -6.81
C LYS A 18 -8.80 17.04 -5.95
N ASP A 19 -7.53 17.40 -5.81
CA ASP A 19 -6.56 16.65 -5.00
C ASP A 19 -6.91 16.74 -3.51
N GLN A 20 -7.37 17.89 -3.03
CA GLN A 20 -7.87 18.05 -1.66
C GLN A 20 -9.09 17.14 -1.40
N ILE A 21 -10.04 17.07 -2.34
CA ILE A 21 -11.21 16.18 -2.23
C ILE A 21 -10.75 14.72 -2.15
N ILE A 22 -9.81 14.30 -3.00
CA ILE A 22 -9.27 12.93 -3.00
C ILE A 22 -8.60 12.61 -1.67
N HIS A 23 -7.74 13.50 -1.18
CA HIS A 23 -6.99 13.31 0.06
C HIS A 23 -7.92 13.19 1.27
N THR A 24 -8.81 14.16 1.46
CA THR A 24 -9.79 14.14 2.57
C THR A 24 -10.71 12.92 2.51
N ALA A 25 -11.18 12.57 1.30
CA ALA A 25 -12.00 11.38 1.13
C ALA A 25 -11.21 10.10 1.46
N ALA A 26 -9.93 10.02 1.09
CA ALA A 26 -9.06 8.89 1.41
C ALA A 26 -8.92 8.71 2.93
N GLU A 27 -8.66 9.79 3.67
CA GLU A 27 -8.56 9.75 5.13
C GLU A 27 -9.87 9.32 5.78
N LEU A 28 -11.00 9.91 5.38
CA LEU A 28 -12.31 9.55 5.91
C LEU A 28 -12.66 8.08 5.60
N PHE A 29 -12.40 7.61 4.38
CA PHE A 29 -12.66 6.21 4.00
C PHE A 29 -11.82 5.21 4.80
N LEU A 30 -10.55 5.52 5.06
CA LEU A 30 -9.67 4.66 5.86
C LEU A 30 -10.09 4.62 7.33
N ASN A 31 -10.49 5.75 7.90
CA ASN A 31 -10.81 5.87 9.32
C ASN A 31 -12.24 5.43 9.66
N LEU A 32 -13.22 5.77 8.83
CA LEU A 32 -14.64 5.55 9.09
C LEU A 32 -15.27 4.48 8.17
N GLY A 33 -14.56 4.06 7.15
CA GLY A 33 -14.97 3.01 6.21
C GLY A 33 -15.70 3.51 4.97
N PHE A 34 -15.48 2.79 3.86
CA PHE A 34 -15.97 3.16 2.52
C PHE A 34 -17.50 3.20 2.42
N LYS A 35 -18.22 2.35 3.18
CA LYS A 35 -19.68 2.33 3.18
C LYS A 35 -20.26 3.51 3.96
N SER A 36 -19.74 3.77 5.15
CA SER A 36 -20.29 4.73 6.11
C SER A 36 -20.15 6.17 5.65
N VAL A 37 -18.98 6.54 5.15
CA VAL A 37 -18.70 7.92 4.69
C VAL A 37 -19.58 8.29 3.50
N THR A 38 -20.23 9.45 3.59
CA THR A 38 -21.09 10.01 2.53
C THR A 38 -20.43 11.18 1.81
N MET A 39 -21.01 11.62 0.71
CA MET A 39 -20.58 12.86 0.02
C MET A 39 -20.85 14.12 0.87
N ASP A 40 -21.82 14.04 1.79
CA ASP A 40 -22.12 15.11 2.73
C ASP A 40 -21.04 15.24 3.81
N ASP A 41 -20.55 14.11 4.35
CA ASP A 41 -19.47 14.12 5.32
C ASP A 41 -18.20 14.75 4.72
N ILE A 42 -17.83 14.36 3.49
CA ILE A 42 -16.66 14.91 2.80
C ILE A 42 -16.85 16.41 2.51
N SER A 43 -18.05 16.83 2.10
CA SER A 43 -18.34 18.24 1.84
C SER A 43 -18.28 19.09 3.10
N SER A 44 -18.76 18.56 4.22
CA SER A 44 -18.71 19.22 5.52
C SER A 44 -17.27 19.35 6.02
N GLU A 45 -16.47 18.30 5.91
CA GLU A 45 -15.05 18.30 6.32
C GLU A 45 -14.24 19.34 5.54
N LEU A 46 -14.51 19.47 4.23
CA LEU A 46 -13.82 20.44 3.36
C LEU A 46 -14.40 21.86 3.41
N GLY A 47 -15.56 22.08 4.05
CA GLY A 47 -16.25 23.37 4.02
C GLY A 47 -16.70 23.78 2.61
N ILE A 48 -17.02 22.82 1.73
CA ILE A 48 -17.47 23.07 0.34
C ILE A 48 -18.87 22.51 0.11
N SER A 49 -19.51 22.91 -1.00
CA SER A 49 -20.81 22.37 -1.34
C SER A 49 -20.70 20.93 -1.90
N LYS A 50 -21.68 20.08 -1.61
CA LYS A 50 -21.83 18.76 -2.22
C LYS A 50 -21.86 18.83 -3.76
N LYS A 51 -22.46 19.91 -4.32
CA LYS A 51 -22.46 20.18 -5.77
C LYS A 51 -21.04 20.35 -6.30
N THR A 52 -20.14 20.97 -5.54
CA THR A 52 -18.73 21.13 -5.88
C THR A 52 -18.03 19.77 -5.97
N ILE A 53 -18.29 18.83 -5.03
CA ILE A 53 -17.72 17.49 -5.12
C ILE A 53 -18.24 16.77 -6.36
N TYR A 54 -19.55 16.82 -6.61
CA TYR A 54 -20.15 16.18 -7.80
C TYR A 54 -19.68 16.77 -9.14
N SER A 55 -19.22 18.02 -9.17
CA SER A 55 -18.59 18.59 -10.37
C SER A 55 -17.23 17.95 -10.72
N HIS A 56 -16.54 17.38 -9.72
CA HIS A 56 -15.27 16.66 -9.90
C HIS A 56 -15.46 15.14 -10.02
N PHE A 57 -16.40 14.58 -9.28
CA PHE A 57 -16.67 13.14 -9.21
C PHE A 57 -18.15 12.87 -9.35
N SER A 58 -18.56 12.41 -10.53
CA SER A 58 -19.97 12.18 -10.88
C SER A 58 -20.71 11.21 -9.96
N THR A 59 -19.98 10.33 -9.24
CA THR A 59 -20.52 9.37 -8.27
C THR A 59 -19.55 9.15 -7.11
N LYS A 60 -20.09 8.70 -5.95
CA LYS A 60 -19.27 8.26 -4.82
C LYS A 60 -18.29 7.15 -5.24
N THR A 61 -18.69 6.22 -6.12
CA THR A 61 -17.83 5.15 -6.61
C THR A 61 -16.59 5.69 -7.32
N LYS A 62 -16.72 6.76 -8.12
CA LYS A 62 -15.59 7.40 -8.79
C LYS A 62 -14.65 8.10 -7.80
N LEU A 63 -15.18 8.67 -6.74
CA LEU A 63 -14.37 9.23 -5.66
C LEU A 63 -13.66 8.13 -4.87
N VAL A 64 -14.35 7.02 -4.55
CA VAL A 64 -13.73 5.84 -3.91
C VAL A 64 -12.59 5.29 -4.76
N GLU A 65 -12.78 5.15 -6.07
CA GLU A 65 -11.74 4.72 -7.01
C GLU A 65 -10.52 5.65 -6.96
N ALA A 66 -10.73 6.97 -7.12
CA ALA A 66 -9.66 7.95 -7.11
C ALA A 66 -8.91 7.99 -5.76
N SER A 67 -9.63 7.96 -4.64
CA SER A 67 -9.06 7.95 -3.29
C SER A 67 -8.23 6.69 -3.02
N THR A 68 -8.72 5.54 -3.47
CA THR A 68 -7.98 4.28 -3.26
C THR A 68 -6.71 4.20 -4.10
N LEU A 69 -6.76 4.70 -5.35
CA LEU A 69 -5.56 4.80 -6.20
C LEU A 69 -4.56 5.82 -5.63
N HIS A 70 -5.04 6.92 -5.04
CA HIS A 70 -4.18 7.88 -4.34
C HIS A 70 -3.45 7.26 -3.15
N ILE A 71 -4.15 6.49 -2.31
CA ILE A 71 -3.53 5.75 -1.19
C ILE A 71 -2.43 4.80 -1.73
N LEU A 72 -2.73 4.05 -2.79
CA LEU A 72 -1.77 3.14 -3.40
C LEU A 72 -0.53 3.89 -3.92
N SER A 73 -0.72 5.04 -4.56
CA SER A 73 0.38 5.89 -5.04
C SER A 73 1.25 6.43 -3.90
N GLN A 74 0.66 6.83 -2.77
CA GLN A 74 1.42 7.27 -1.59
C GLN A 74 2.26 6.14 -1.00
N ILE A 75 1.71 4.92 -0.93
CA ILE A 75 2.44 3.73 -0.49
C ILE A 75 3.62 3.45 -1.44
N SER A 76 3.40 3.50 -2.75
CA SER A 76 4.45 3.30 -3.76
C SER A 76 5.59 4.31 -3.60
N CYS A 77 5.27 5.59 -3.45
CA CYS A 77 6.28 6.65 -3.25
C CYS A 77 7.10 6.45 -1.96
N GLY A 78 6.45 6.00 -0.89
CA GLY A 78 7.15 5.66 0.37
C GLY A 78 8.09 4.48 0.20
N ILE A 79 7.69 3.44 -0.54
CA ILE A 79 8.54 2.29 -0.87
C ILE A 79 9.73 2.72 -1.75
N GLU A 80 9.51 3.54 -2.77
CA GLU A 80 10.58 4.09 -3.61
C GLU A 80 11.60 4.89 -2.79
N THR A 81 11.13 5.64 -1.80
CA THR A 81 12.01 6.37 -0.87
C THR A 81 12.88 5.41 -0.04
N ILE A 82 12.35 4.26 0.39
CA ILE A 82 13.13 3.24 1.10
C ILE A 82 14.16 2.60 0.16
N ILE A 83 13.76 2.22 -1.04
CA ILE A 83 14.63 1.61 -2.05
C ILE A 83 15.80 2.54 -2.40
N SER A 84 15.56 3.87 -2.49
CA SER A 84 16.60 4.88 -2.78
C SER A 84 17.68 5.01 -1.71
N GLN A 85 17.51 4.42 -0.52
CA GLN A 85 18.52 4.37 0.53
C GLN A 85 19.62 3.32 0.26
N GLU A 86 19.47 2.52 -0.79
CA GLU A 86 20.44 1.51 -1.26
C GLU A 86 20.92 0.51 -0.19
N LYS A 87 20.11 0.26 0.84
CA LYS A 87 20.38 -0.75 1.86
C LYS A 87 20.46 -2.14 1.22
N ASN A 88 21.01 -3.14 1.93
CA ASN A 88 20.98 -4.51 1.43
C ASN A 88 19.54 -5.04 1.30
N ALA A 89 19.34 -6.02 0.43
CA ALA A 89 18.01 -6.50 0.03
C ALA A 89 17.16 -7.01 1.21
N ILE A 90 17.76 -7.61 2.23
CA ILE A 90 17.04 -8.12 3.42
C ILE A 90 16.57 -6.96 4.29
N VAL A 91 17.45 -6.00 4.63
CA VAL A 91 17.09 -4.82 5.42
C VAL A 91 16.02 -4.00 4.71
N GLU A 92 16.12 -3.83 3.40
CA GLU A 92 15.15 -3.12 2.57
C GLU A 92 13.74 -3.71 2.73
N LEU A 93 13.58 -5.05 2.69
CA LEU A 93 12.29 -5.69 2.88
C LEU A 93 11.72 -5.46 4.29
N PHE A 94 12.54 -5.48 5.33
CA PHE A 94 12.11 -5.17 6.70
C PHE A 94 11.71 -3.70 6.84
N ASP A 95 12.42 -2.77 6.21
CA ASP A 95 12.06 -1.36 6.21
C ASP A 95 10.72 -1.12 5.49
N ILE A 96 10.50 -1.79 4.34
CA ILE A 96 9.21 -1.76 3.62
C ILE A 96 8.10 -2.34 4.51
N LYS A 97 8.34 -3.47 5.20
CA LYS A 97 7.39 -4.05 6.17
C LYS A 97 7.04 -3.03 7.25
N ASN A 98 8.03 -2.41 7.88
CA ASN A 98 7.82 -1.44 8.96
C ASN A 98 7.04 -0.21 8.47
N PHE A 99 7.36 0.28 7.28
CA PHE A 99 6.62 1.36 6.64
C PHE A 99 5.16 0.97 6.38
N ALA A 100 4.90 -0.20 5.79
CA ALA A 100 3.56 -0.69 5.54
C ALA A 100 2.75 -0.83 6.84
N MET A 101 3.36 -1.38 7.89
CA MET A 101 2.72 -1.54 9.21
C MET A 101 2.38 -0.21 9.86
N LYS A 102 3.25 0.79 9.75
CA LYS A 102 2.98 2.14 10.28
C LYS A 102 1.76 2.77 9.62
N HIS A 103 1.58 2.57 8.31
CA HIS A 103 0.46 3.13 7.56
C HIS A 103 -0.84 2.31 7.71
N LEU A 104 -0.76 1.05 8.15
CA LEU A 104 -1.93 0.19 8.37
C LEU A 104 -2.42 0.19 9.83
N LYS A 105 -1.59 0.66 10.79
CA LYS A 105 -1.88 0.60 12.25
C LYS A 105 -3.15 1.35 12.67
N ASP A 106 -3.53 2.40 11.95
CA ASP A 106 -4.63 3.28 12.33
C ASP A 106 -5.98 2.90 11.70
N ASN A 107 -6.03 1.85 10.88
CA ASN A 107 -7.25 1.46 10.19
C ASN A 107 -8.16 0.62 11.12
N LYS A 108 -9.12 1.28 11.79
CA LYS A 108 -10.15 0.66 12.64
C LYS A 108 -11.17 -0.18 11.86
N THR A 109 -11.13 -0.15 10.54
CA THR A 109 -12.03 -0.91 9.66
C THR A 109 -11.17 -1.73 8.70
N SER A 110 -11.68 -2.89 8.24
CA SER A 110 -10.99 -3.66 7.19
C SER A 110 -11.27 -3.04 5.80
N PRO A 111 -10.40 -2.13 5.29
CA PRO A 111 -10.67 -1.43 4.03
C PRO A 111 -10.81 -2.39 2.85
N GLN A 112 -10.03 -3.47 2.84
CA GLN A 112 -10.07 -4.48 1.79
C GLN A 112 -11.41 -5.24 1.78
N PHE A 113 -11.92 -5.63 2.95
CA PHE A 113 -13.23 -6.29 3.05
C PHE A 113 -14.34 -5.38 2.53
N GLN A 114 -14.34 -4.10 2.93
CA GLN A 114 -15.35 -3.15 2.49
C GLN A 114 -15.28 -2.87 0.98
N LEU A 115 -14.09 -2.70 0.42
CA LEU A 115 -13.92 -2.55 -1.03
C LEU A 115 -14.42 -3.80 -1.78
N LYS A 116 -14.01 -5.00 -1.34
CA LYS A 116 -14.46 -6.26 -1.95
C LYS A 116 -15.98 -6.40 -1.93
N LYS A 117 -16.60 -6.06 -0.79
CA LYS A 117 -18.05 -6.22 -0.58
C LYS A 117 -18.91 -5.17 -1.29
N TYR A 118 -18.51 -3.88 -1.22
CA TYR A 118 -19.36 -2.76 -1.66
C TYR A 118 -18.90 -2.12 -2.98
N TYR A 119 -17.62 -2.30 -3.36
CA TYR A 119 -17.02 -1.72 -4.56
C TYR A 119 -16.15 -2.75 -5.32
N PRO A 120 -16.72 -3.92 -5.71
CA PRO A 120 -15.94 -5.05 -6.25
C PRO A 120 -15.12 -4.69 -7.50
N LYS A 121 -15.64 -3.81 -8.37
CA LYS A 121 -14.89 -3.35 -9.55
C LYS A 121 -13.68 -2.51 -9.19
N VAL A 122 -13.80 -1.63 -8.18
CA VAL A 122 -12.69 -0.84 -7.65
C VAL A 122 -11.68 -1.76 -6.98
N PHE A 123 -12.13 -2.73 -6.21
CA PHE A 123 -11.26 -3.73 -5.57
C PHE A 123 -10.40 -4.48 -6.59
N ILE A 124 -10.99 -4.97 -7.68
CA ILE A 124 -10.24 -5.66 -8.76
C ILE A 124 -9.21 -4.73 -9.40
N LEU A 125 -9.58 -3.48 -9.68
CA LEU A 125 -8.66 -2.48 -10.25
C LEU A 125 -7.48 -2.23 -9.31
N VAL A 126 -7.74 -2.03 -8.03
CA VAL A 126 -6.71 -1.78 -7.01
C VAL A 126 -5.80 -2.99 -6.84
N GLN A 127 -6.36 -4.21 -6.80
CA GLN A 127 -5.54 -5.42 -6.73
C GLN A 127 -4.60 -5.56 -7.94
N LYS A 128 -5.10 -5.27 -9.14
CA LYS A 128 -4.28 -5.33 -10.36
C LYS A 128 -3.12 -4.33 -10.30
N ASN A 129 -3.38 -3.08 -9.91
CA ASN A 129 -2.33 -2.06 -9.77
C ASN A 129 -1.32 -2.43 -8.67
N HIS A 130 -1.84 -2.92 -7.53
CA HIS A 130 -0.99 -3.37 -6.41
C HIS A 130 -0.07 -4.52 -6.83
N LEU A 131 -0.59 -5.52 -7.56
CA LEU A 131 0.21 -6.62 -8.09
C LEU A 131 1.35 -6.12 -8.99
N GLN A 132 1.05 -5.22 -9.93
CA GLN A 132 2.07 -4.68 -10.85
C GLN A 132 3.18 -3.93 -10.10
N ILE A 133 2.83 -3.09 -9.12
CA ILE A 133 3.80 -2.35 -8.30
C ILE A 133 4.64 -3.33 -7.47
N MET A 134 4.00 -4.27 -6.77
CA MET A 134 4.68 -5.26 -5.93
C MET A 134 5.61 -6.15 -6.74
N GLU A 135 5.17 -6.63 -7.91
CA GLU A 135 5.97 -7.50 -8.78
C GLU A 135 7.28 -6.80 -9.17
N GLY A 136 7.22 -5.54 -9.60
CA GLY A 136 8.41 -4.75 -9.92
C GLY A 136 9.34 -4.56 -8.72
N CYS A 137 8.80 -4.17 -7.56
CA CYS A 137 9.60 -3.97 -6.34
C CYS A 137 10.25 -5.27 -5.87
N VAL A 138 9.52 -6.39 -5.88
CA VAL A 138 10.04 -7.69 -5.41
C VAL A 138 11.09 -8.22 -6.38
N VAL A 139 10.87 -8.15 -7.70
CA VAL A 139 11.87 -8.58 -8.70
C VAL A 139 13.17 -7.80 -8.53
N ASN A 140 13.11 -6.47 -8.43
CA ASN A 140 14.28 -5.64 -8.22
C ASN A 140 15.03 -5.99 -6.91
N ASN A 141 14.30 -6.27 -5.83
CA ASN A 141 14.89 -6.71 -4.56
C ASN A 141 15.57 -8.09 -4.70
N LEU A 142 14.94 -9.04 -5.40
CA LEU A 142 15.52 -10.35 -5.66
C LEU A 142 16.79 -10.25 -6.49
N GLU A 143 16.80 -9.47 -7.58
CA GLU A 143 17.99 -9.23 -8.40
C GLU A 143 19.13 -8.63 -7.59
N LYS A 144 18.82 -7.61 -6.76
CA LYS A 144 19.77 -6.99 -5.84
C LYS A 144 20.33 -8.00 -4.83
N GLY A 145 19.48 -8.84 -4.25
CA GLY A 145 19.88 -9.87 -3.28
C GLY A 145 20.76 -10.94 -3.90
N ILE A 146 20.46 -11.40 -5.11
CA ILE A 146 21.30 -12.35 -5.88
C ILE A 146 22.64 -11.72 -6.20
N LYS A 147 22.65 -10.51 -6.78
CA LYS A 147 23.89 -9.78 -7.12
C LYS A 147 24.81 -9.61 -5.92
N ASN A 148 24.27 -9.42 -4.73
CA ASN A 148 25.03 -9.23 -3.48
C ASN A 148 25.38 -10.57 -2.78
N GLY A 149 24.96 -11.71 -3.35
CA GLY A 149 25.16 -13.05 -2.80
C GLY A 149 24.37 -13.31 -1.52
N LEU A 150 23.28 -12.56 -1.28
CA LEU A 150 22.39 -12.76 -0.13
C LEU A 150 21.28 -13.77 -0.45
N TYR A 151 20.85 -13.84 -1.70
CA TYR A 151 19.83 -14.78 -2.19
C TYR A 151 20.47 -15.77 -3.16
N ARG A 152 19.89 -16.97 -3.22
CA ARG A 152 20.31 -18.02 -4.13
C ARG A 152 20.05 -17.63 -5.58
N ASP A 153 20.93 -17.97 -6.50
CA ASP A 153 20.83 -17.66 -7.92
C ASP A 153 20.00 -18.67 -8.72
N ASN A 154 19.69 -19.82 -8.12
CA ASN A 154 18.91 -20.90 -8.72
C ASN A 154 17.39 -20.77 -8.47
N ILE A 155 16.88 -19.58 -8.26
CA ILE A 155 15.45 -19.30 -8.04
C ILE A 155 14.82 -18.63 -9.25
N SER A 156 13.55 -18.94 -9.51
CA SER A 156 12.76 -18.21 -10.52
C SER A 156 12.22 -16.90 -9.96
N LEU A 157 12.71 -15.76 -10.44
CA LEU A 157 12.26 -14.44 -10.00
C LEU A 157 10.75 -14.28 -10.19
N GLU A 158 10.23 -14.70 -11.34
CA GLU A 158 8.80 -14.64 -11.65
C GLU A 158 7.96 -15.48 -10.67
N PHE A 159 8.39 -16.70 -10.37
CA PHE A 159 7.65 -17.56 -9.43
C PHE A 159 7.70 -17.00 -8.02
N ILE A 160 8.88 -16.60 -7.55
CA ILE A 160 9.09 -16.09 -6.19
C ILE A 160 8.31 -14.79 -5.97
N SER A 161 8.30 -13.86 -6.93
CA SER A 161 7.54 -12.63 -6.81
C SER A 161 6.03 -12.87 -6.73
N LYS A 162 5.50 -13.81 -7.51
CA LYS A 162 4.08 -14.19 -7.48
C LYS A 162 3.70 -14.88 -6.17
N ILE A 163 4.51 -15.82 -5.68
CA ILE A 163 4.26 -16.50 -4.39
C ILE A 163 4.34 -15.51 -3.23
N TYR A 164 5.29 -14.58 -3.25
CA TYR A 164 5.36 -13.51 -2.26
C TYR A 164 4.07 -12.68 -2.22
N PHE A 165 3.58 -12.25 -3.39
CA PHE A 165 2.32 -11.49 -3.47
C PHE A 165 1.13 -12.30 -2.96
N ILE A 166 0.98 -13.56 -3.40
CA ILE A 166 -0.12 -14.44 -2.97
C ILE A 166 -0.08 -14.64 -1.45
N GLY A 167 1.11 -14.89 -0.88
CA GLY A 167 1.28 -15.04 0.56
C GLY A 167 0.93 -13.77 1.32
N MET A 168 1.41 -12.61 0.87
CA MET A 168 1.07 -11.30 1.46
C MET A 168 -0.42 -10.98 1.42
N MET A 169 -1.15 -11.47 0.42
CA MET A 169 -2.62 -11.34 0.37
C MET A 169 -3.29 -12.38 1.27
N GLY A 170 -2.78 -13.62 1.27
CA GLY A 170 -3.35 -14.73 2.03
C GLY A 170 -3.28 -14.55 3.54
N ILE A 171 -2.18 -14.02 4.08
CA ILE A 171 -2.04 -13.76 5.53
C ILE A 171 -3.00 -12.70 6.07
N LYS A 172 -3.65 -11.92 5.18
CA LYS A 172 -4.66 -10.91 5.55
C LYS A 172 -6.08 -11.45 5.53
N ASP A 173 -6.29 -12.70 5.14
CA ASP A 173 -7.60 -13.31 5.12
C ASP A 173 -7.95 -13.84 6.51
N GLU A 174 -8.93 -13.19 7.15
CA GLU A 174 -9.38 -13.50 8.50
C GLU A 174 -10.02 -14.90 8.63
N TYR A 175 -10.42 -15.50 7.50
CA TYR A 175 -10.89 -16.89 7.50
C TYR A 175 -9.77 -17.87 7.85
N TYR A 176 -8.55 -17.65 7.33
CA TYR A 176 -7.39 -18.49 7.63
C TYR A 176 -6.62 -18.01 8.87
N PHE A 177 -6.58 -16.70 9.10
CA PHE A 177 -5.82 -16.05 10.17
C PHE A 177 -6.72 -15.12 11.00
N PRO A 178 -7.59 -15.67 11.86
CA PRO A 178 -8.49 -14.86 12.71
C PRO A 178 -7.72 -13.90 13.62
N LEU A 179 -8.15 -12.64 13.68
CA LEU A 179 -7.48 -11.58 14.45
C LEU A 179 -7.43 -11.85 15.96
N GLU A 180 -8.32 -12.71 16.48
CA GLU A 180 -8.31 -13.14 17.90
C GLU A 180 -7.10 -14.01 18.23
N LYS A 181 -6.49 -14.67 17.23
CA LYS A 181 -5.34 -15.57 17.40
C LYS A 181 -4.05 -15.02 16.81
N PHE A 182 -4.14 -14.17 15.80
CA PHE A 182 -3.01 -13.71 15.02
C PHE A 182 -2.99 -12.18 14.95
N SER A 183 -1.94 -11.55 15.43
CA SER A 183 -1.75 -10.12 15.22
C SER A 183 -1.29 -9.84 13.78
N PRO A 184 -1.79 -8.79 13.11
CA PRO A 184 -1.35 -8.44 11.75
C PRO A 184 0.15 -8.24 11.62
N ASN A 185 0.79 -7.64 12.62
CA ASN A 185 2.24 -7.46 12.65
C ASN A 185 2.98 -8.81 12.73
N GLY A 186 2.56 -9.69 13.64
CA GLY A 186 3.16 -11.01 13.79
C GLY A 186 3.01 -11.88 12.53
N LEU A 187 1.85 -11.82 11.87
CA LEU A 187 1.64 -12.52 10.60
C LEU A 187 2.61 -12.06 9.51
N LEU A 188 2.77 -10.75 9.39
CA LEU A 188 3.66 -10.17 8.40
C LEU A 188 5.13 -10.50 8.69
N GLU A 189 5.55 -10.47 9.96
CA GLU A 189 6.90 -10.86 10.39
C GLU A 189 7.17 -12.33 10.11
N ASN A 190 6.27 -13.21 10.54
CA ASN A 190 6.40 -14.65 10.32
C ASN A 190 6.44 -15.01 8.83
N PHE A 191 5.59 -14.36 8.02
CA PHE A 191 5.58 -14.59 6.59
C PHE A 191 6.88 -14.12 5.94
N LEU A 192 7.37 -12.94 6.30
CA LEU A 192 8.61 -12.39 5.73
C LEU A 192 9.82 -13.25 6.12
N GLU A 193 9.91 -13.68 7.38
CA GLU A 193 10.96 -14.59 7.83
C GLU A 193 10.90 -15.93 7.08
N TYR A 194 9.73 -16.55 7.01
CA TYR A 194 9.51 -17.81 6.27
C TYR A 194 9.94 -17.68 4.81
N HIS A 195 9.53 -16.61 4.13
CA HIS A 195 9.87 -16.35 2.75
C HIS A 195 11.38 -16.17 2.55
N LEU A 196 12.02 -15.35 3.37
CA LEU A 196 13.45 -15.10 3.28
C LEU A 196 14.27 -16.34 3.56
N ARG A 197 13.92 -17.15 4.57
CA ARG A 197 14.62 -18.43 4.85
C ARG A 197 14.56 -19.38 3.67
N ALA A 198 13.54 -19.34 2.83
CA ALA A 198 13.41 -20.16 1.64
C ALA A 198 14.35 -19.76 0.50
N ILE A 199 14.84 -18.50 0.46
CA ILE A 199 15.61 -17.98 -0.67
C ILE A 199 17.03 -17.52 -0.35
N VAL A 200 17.39 -17.35 0.93
CA VAL A 200 18.72 -16.85 1.32
C VAL A 200 19.82 -17.88 1.11
N THR A 201 21.06 -17.39 0.92
CA THR A 201 22.30 -18.14 1.03
C THR A 201 22.75 -18.22 2.50
N GLU A 202 23.86 -18.90 2.81
CA GLU A 202 24.47 -18.86 4.15
C GLU A 202 24.82 -17.43 4.58
N LYS A 203 25.40 -16.63 3.69
CA LYS A 203 25.67 -15.20 3.93
C LYS A 203 24.38 -14.42 4.20
N GLY A 204 23.33 -14.68 3.42
CA GLY A 204 22.02 -14.08 3.62
C GLY A 204 21.37 -14.48 4.93
N LEU A 205 21.55 -15.74 5.36
CA LEU A 205 21.02 -16.23 6.64
C LEU A 205 21.65 -15.53 7.84
N ILE A 206 22.96 -15.26 7.80
CA ILE A 206 23.64 -14.47 8.85
C ILE A 206 23.05 -13.06 8.92
N THR A 207 22.87 -12.41 7.76
CA THR A 207 22.28 -11.07 7.68
C THR A 207 20.84 -11.08 8.20
N LEU A 208 20.03 -12.06 7.80
CA LEU A 208 18.64 -12.22 8.25
C LEU A 208 18.56 -12.35 9.76
N ASN A 209 19.35 -13.23 10.36
CA ASN A 209 19.36 -13.44 11.80
C ASN A 209 19.76 -12.17 12.55
N THR A 210 20.70 -11.38 12.03
CA THR A 210 21.07 -10.08 12.62
C THR A 210 19.89 -9.11 12.63
N VAL A 211 19.13 -9.01 11.53
CA VAL A 211 17.97 -8.13 11.43
C VAL A 211 16.83 -8.59 12.36
N LEU A 212 16.56 -9.89 12.44
CA LEU A 212 15.54 -10.46 13.32
C LEU A 212 15.85 -10.17 14.80
N ASN A 213 17.11 -10.36 15.23
CA ASN A 213 17.53 -10.08 16.61
C ASN A 213 17.36 -8.59 16.96
N GLN A 214 17.64 -7.68 16.02
CA GLN A 214 17.43 -6.23 16.23
C GLN A 214 15.93 -5.87 16.30
N SER A 215 15.09 -6.54 15.54
CA SER A 215 13.62 -6.33 15.58
C SER A 215 13.01 -6.76 16.92
N HIS A 216 13.51 -7.84 17.53
CA HIS A 216 13.04 -8.32 18.84
C HIS A 216 13.46 -7.44 20.02
N LEU A 217 14.55 -6.67 19.89
CA LEU A 217 15.02 -5.73 20.92
C LEU A 217 14.24 -4.40 20.93
N ASN A 218 13.53 -4.08 19.84
CA ASN A 218 12.80 -2.83 19.67
C ASN A 218 11.26 -2.97 19.83
N ASN A 219 10.78 -4.16 20.13
CA ASN A 219 9.38 -4.49 20.45
C ASN A 219 9.21 -4.75 21.94
#